data_04444876f54cd6da5fa6c5acd22da6f6
#
_entry.id   04444876f54cd6da5fa6c5acd22da6f6
#
_cell.length_a   1.000
_cell.length_b   1.000
_cell.length_c   1.000
_cell.angle_alpha   90.00
_cell.angle_beta   90.00
_cell.angle_gamma   90.00
#
_symmetry.space_group_name_H-M   'P 1'
#
loop_
_entity.id
_entity.type
_entity.pdbx_description
1 polymer ?
#
loop_
_entity_poly.entity_id
_entity_poly.type
_entity_poly.pdbx_seq_one_letter_code
_entity_poly.pdbx_strand_id
1 'polypeptide(L)'
;MTDPIADYLPRVRNAYMAGKKVVEVPSSKMKVAITQILCEKGYILSYKVVEGTPFNTIKIALKYHPQTKMAAIKKIERVSTPGLRKYTGVEDMPRVLNGLGIAILSTPKGVITDKEAKELGVGGEVICYVY
;
A
#
# COMPACT_ATOMS: atom_id res chain seq x y z
N MET A 1 -12.04 3.43 18.02
CA MET A 1 -10.75 2.92 17.52
C MET A 1 -10.53 3.40 16.10
N THR A 2 -9.38 3.99 15.85
CA THR A 2 -9.04 4.49 14.51
C THR A 2 -8.25 3.43 13.74
N ASP A 3 -8.51 3.35 12.43
CA ASP A 3 -7.72 2.53 11.52
C ASP A 3 -6.96 3.46 10.57
N PRO A 4 -5.68 3.74 10.84
CA PRO A 4 -4.89 4.65 10.00
C PRO A 4 -4.81 4.20 8.54
N ILE A 5 -4.84 2.87 8.31
CA ILE A 5 -4.76 2.31 6.96
C ILE A 5 -6.07 2.55 6.23
N ALA A 6 -7.22 2.48 6.94
CA ALA A 6 -8.53 2.74 6.35
C ALA A 6 -8.67 4.18 5.83
N ASP A 7 -7.92 5.13 6.40
CA ASP A 7 -7.87 6.50 5.89
C ASP A 7 -6.86 6.64 4.74
N TYR A 8 -5.72 5.95 4.86
CA TYR A 8 -4.62 6.04 3.91
C TYR A 8 -4.98 5.51 2.51
N LEU A 9 -5.51 4.29 2.44
CA LEU A 9 -5.78 3.64 1.15
C LEU A 9 -6.82 4.40 0.32
N PRO A 10 -7.97 4.82 0.89
CA PRO A 10 -8.93 5.61 0.13
C PRO A 10 -8.39 6.98 -0.28
N ARG A 11 -7.54 7.59 0.54
CA ARG A 11 -6.96 8.90 0.23
C ARG A 11 -6.07 8.83 -1.01
N VAL A 12 -5.24 7.79 -1.12
CA VAL A 12 -4.41 7.56 -2.30
C VAL A 12 -5.28 7.23 -3.51
N ARG A 13 -6.25 6.33 -3.34
CA ARG A 13 -7.18 5.95 -4.40
C ARG A 13 -7.95 7.16 -4.94
N ASN A 14 -8.51 7.96 -4.05
CA ASN A 14 -9.30 9.13 -4.45
C ASN A 14 -8.44 10.18 -5.15
N ALA A 15 -7.18 10.33 -4.73
CA ALA A 15 -6.26 11.25 -5.39
C ALA A 15 -5.98 10.81 -6.83
N TYR A 16 -5.83 9.50 -7.06
CA TYR A 16 -5.68 8.96 -8.42
C TYR A 16 -6.94 9.18 -9.25
N MET A 17 -8.11 8.93 -8.66
CA MET A 17 -9.38 9.14 -9.37
C MET A 17 -9.61 10.61 -9.75
N ALA A 18 -9.12 11.52 -8.92
CA ALA A 18 -9.22 12.96 -9.18
C ALA A 18 -8.11 13.48 -10.10
N GLY A 19 -7.18 12.62 -10.53
CA GLY A 19 -6.08 13.01 -11.41
C GLY A 19 -5.04 13.90 -10.75
N LYS A 20 -4.90 13.85 -9.44
CA LYS A 20 -3.92 14.67 -8.72
C LYS A 20 -2.52 14.17 -8.95
N LYS A 21 -1.55 15.09 -8.94
CA LYS A 21 -0.14 14.74 -9.10
C LYS A 21 0.52 14.38 -7.77
N VAL A 22 0.06 14.97 -6.68
CA VAL A 22 0.62 14.78 -5.34
C VAL A 22 -0.52 14.64 -4.35
N VAL A 23 -0.33 13.75 -3.38
CA VAL A 23 -1.24 13.59 -2.24
C VAL A 23 -0.44 13.64 -0.95
N GLU A 24 -0.99 14.24 0.09
CA GLU A 24 -0.38 14.32 1.40
C GLU A 24 -1.21 13.55 2.41
N VAL A 25 -0.55 12.74 3.23
CA VAL A 25 -1.20 11.97 4.29
C VAL A 25 -0.41 12.07 5.58
N PRO A 26 -1.07 12.01 6.74
CA PRO A 26 -0.34 11.94 8.00
C PRO A 26 0.54 10.70 8.04
N SER A 27 1.76 10.83 8.55
CA SER A 27 2.73 9.75 8.58
C SER A 27 2.52 8.80 9.75
N SER A 28 2.85 7.52 9.55
CA SER A 28 3.04 6.51 10.58
C SER A 28 4.03 5.49 10.04
N LYS A 29 4.60 4.66 10.92
CA LYS A 29 5.54 3.63 10.48
C LYS A 29 4.93 2.69 9.45
N MET A 30 3.69 2.27 9.68
CA MET A 30 2.97 1.36 8.77
C MET A 30 2.71 2.04 7.43
N LYS A 31 2.27 3.28 7.43
CA LYS A 31 1.98 4.02 6.19
C LYS A 31 3.25 4.25 5.37
N VAL A 32 4.36 4.57 6.02
CA VAL A 32 5.66 4.74 5.34
C VAL A 32 6.08 3.42 4.70
N ALA A 33 5.94 2.30 5.43
CA ALA A 33 6.30 0.98 4.92
C ALA A 33 5.46 0.60 3.69
N ILE A 34 4.16 0.85 3.72
CA ILE A 34 3.27 0.60 2.58
C ILE A 34 3.67 1.50 1.41
N THR A 35 3.92 2.77 1.66
CA THR A 35 4.32 3.73 0.62
C THR A 35 5.62 3.32 -0.03
N GLN A 36 6.59 2.85 0.75
CA GLN A 36 7.86 2.36 0.23
C GLN A 36 7.65 1.19 -0.74
N ILE A 37 6.78 0.24 -0.38
CA ILE A 37 6.45 -0.90 -1.25
C ILE A 37 5.81 -0.40 -2.55
N LEU A 38 4.86 0.52 -2.47
CA LEU A 38 4.23 1.08 -3.67
C LEU A 38 5.24 1.74 -4.59
N CYS A 39 6.23 2.42 -4.02
CA CYS A 39 7.31 3.05 -4.79
C CYS A 39 8.21 2.01 -5.45
N GLU A 40 8.66 1.00 -4.69
CA GLU A 40 9.55 -0.04 -5.19
C GLU A 40 8.90 -0.88 -6.29
N LYS A 41 7.59 -1.11 -6.21
CA LYS A 41 6.87 -1.91 -7.20
C LYS A 41 6.33 -1.08 -8.37
N GLY A 42 6.63 0.21 -8.40
CA GLY A 42 6.27 1.06 -9.54
C GLY A 42 4.84 1.57 -9.56
N TYR A 43 4.14 1.54 -8.42
CA TYR A 43 2.77 2.05 -8.32
C TYR A 43 2.68 3.54 -8.05
N ILE A 44 3.76 4.13 -7.57
CA ILE A 44 3.90 5.59 -7.40
C ILE A 44 5.27 6.01 -7.91
N LEU A 45 5.45 7.31 -8.20
CA LEU A 45 6.74 7.81 -8.68
C LEU A 45 7.76 7.90 -7.56
N SER A 46 7.37 8.54 -6.46
CA SER A 46 8.26 8.76 -5.34
C SER A 46 7.45 9.20 -4.13
N TYR A 47 8.13 9.28 -2.99
CA TYR A 47 7.51 9.80 -1.77
C TYR A 47 8.57 10.49 -0.93
N LYS A 48 8.09 11.33 -0.02
CA LYS A 48 8.94 12.09 0.89
C LYS A 48 8.24 12.24 2.22
N VAL A 49 8.96 11.99 3.31
CA VAL A 49 8.44 12.23 4.66
C VAL A 49 8.89 13.61 5.08
N VAL A 50 7.93 14.48 5.40
CA VAL A 50 8.17 15.86 5.81
C VAL A 50 7.88 15.95 7.30
N GLU A 51 8.87 16.39 8.07
CA GLU A 51 8.71 16.60 9.51
C GLU A 51 7.80 17.80 9.76
N GLY A 52 6.97 17.68 10.78
CA GLY A 52 6.05 18.74 11.14
C GLY A 52 5.45 18.54 12.51
N THR A 53 4.70 19.53 12.95
CA THR A 53 4.01 19.52 14.23
C THR A 53 2.52 19.69 13.97
N PRO A 54 1.64 18.85 14.53
CA PRO A 54 1.88 17.83 15.55
C PRO A 54 2.34 16.47 15.03
N PHE A 55 2.42 16.25 13.72
CA PHE A 55 2.82 14.97 13.13
C PHE A 55 3.59 15.19 11.83
N ASN A 56 4.33 14.16 11.44
CA ASN A 56 4.99 14.16 10.14
C ASN A 56 3.98 13.85 9.04
N THR A 57 4.27 14.27 7.82
CA THR A 57 3.42 14.09 6.65
C THR A 57 4.18 13.33 5.58
N ILE A 58 3.51 12.40 4.89
CA ILE A 58 4.06 11.75 3.70
C ILE A 58 3.51 12.46 2.48
N LYS A 59 4.40 13.00 1.64
CA LYS A 59 4.04 13.54 0.33
C LYS A 59 4.30 12.46 -0.71
N ILE A 60 3.27 12.07 -1.44
CA ILE A 60 3.34 10.99 -2.41
C ILE A 60 3.14 11.57 -3.80
N ALA A 61 4.13 11.38 -4.67
CA ALA A 61 4.03 11.76 -6.07
C ALA A 61 3.40 10.61 -6.85
N LEU A 62 2.23 10.84 -7.41
CA LEU A 62 1.44 9.84 -8.10
C LEU A 62 1.96 9.61 -9.52
N LYS A 63 1.75 8.40 -10.03
CA LYS A 63 2.28 7.96 -11.31
C LYS A 63 1.15 7.70 -12.31
N TYR A 64 1.28 8.29 -13.50
CA TYR A 64 0.33 8.11 -14.59
C TYR A 64 1.07 7.74 -15.86
N HIS A 65 0.41 7.02 -16.74
CA HIS A 65 0.97 6.72 -18.04
C HIS A 65 1.16 8.03 -18.83
N PRO A 66 2.34 8.27 -19.45
CA PRO A 66 2.62 9.57 -20.09
C PRO A 66 1.66 9.91 -21.23
N GLN A 67 1.19 8.93 -21.97
CA GLN A 67 0.33 9.13 -23.14
C GLN A 67 -1.13 8.98 -22.83
N THR A 68 -1.54 7.87 -22.19
CA THR A 68 -2.94 7.57 -21.93
C THR A 68 -3.49 8.26 -20.69
N LYS A 69 -2.61 8.75 -19.80
CA LYS A 69 -2.96 9.37 -18.52
C LYS A 69 -3.63 8.39 -17.53
N MET A 70 -3.52 7.09 -17.80
CA MET A 70 -4.07 6.08 -16.90
C MET A 70 -3.25 6.01 -15.62
N ALA A 71 -3.95 5.87 -14.49
CA ALA A 71 -3.32 5.76 -13.17
C ALA A 71 -2.53 4.46 -13.06
N ALA A 72 -1.37 4.52 -12.39
CA ALA A 72 -0.56 3.32 -12.16
C ALA A 72 -1.25 2.35 -11.22
N ILE A 73 -2.07 2.84 -10.30
CA ILE A 73 -2.91 2.00 -9.44
C ILE A 73 -4.34 2.03 -10.00
N LYS A 74 -4.85 0.86 -10.36
CA LYS A 74 -6.22 0.71 -10.83
C LYS A 74 -7.17 0.43 -9.70
N LYS A 75 -6.73 -0.34 -8.70
CA LYS A 75 -7.56 -0.68 -7.55
C LYS A 75 -6.70 -0.91 -6.31
N ILE A 76 -7.20 -0.43 -5.17
CA ILE A 76 -6.68 -0.73 -3.85
C ILE A 76 -7.83 -1.32 -3.04
N GLU A 77 -7.65 -2.52 -2.51
CA GLU A 77 -8.68 -3.22 -1.76
C GLU A 77 -8.18 -3.55 -0.36
N ARG A 78 -8.86 -3.00 0.65
CA ARG A 78 -8.57 -3.31 2.05
C ARG A 78 -9.02 -4.74 2.35
N VAL A 79 -8.15 -5.56 2.96
CA VAL A 79 -8.48 -6.94 3.29
C VAL A 79 -8.70 -7.10 4.79
N SER A 80 -7.66 -6.86 5.59
CA SER A 80 -7.76 -6.99 7.05
C SER A 80 -8.23 -5.68 7.67
N THR A 81 -9.14 -5.75 8.61
CA THR A 81 -9.65 -4.58 9.33
C THR A 81 -9.58 -4.83 10.83
N PRO A 82 -9.66 -3.78 11.68
CA PRO A 82 -9.66 -3.98 13.13
C PRO A 82 -10.79 -4.88 13.61
N GLY A 83 -11.96 -4.84 12.96
CA GLY A 83 -13.10 -5.67 13.31
C GLY A 83 -13.03 -7.09 12.76
N LEU A 84 -12.21 -7.32 11.75
CA LEU A 84 -12.09 -8.64 11.11
C LEU A 84 -10.67 -8.79 10.55
N ARG A 85 -9.76 -9.31 11.36
CA ARG A 85 -8.38 -9.54 10.92
C ARG A 85 -8.30 -10.73 9.98
N LYS A 86 -7.50 -10.59 8.93
CA LYS A 86 -7.28 -11.63 7.91
C LYS A 86 -5.81 -12.02 7.89
N TYR A 87 -5.55 -13.30 8.14
CA TYR A 87 -4.18 -13.84 8.16
C TYR A 87 -4.02 -14.92 7.10
N THR A 88 -2.80 -15.13 6.65
CA THR A 88 -2.49 -16.21 5.72
C THR A 88 -1.16 -16.87 6.11
N GLY A 89 -1.07 -18.18 5.86
CA GLY A 89 0.19 -18.91 5.95
C GLY A 89 0.93 -18.87 4.62
N VAL A 90 2.13 -19.40 4.60
CA VAL A 90 2.97 -19.46 3.39
C VAL A 90 2.29 -20.25 2.28
N GLU A 91 1.65 -21.37 2.65
CA GLU A 91 1.05 -22.29 1.67
C GLU A 91 -0.21 -21.70 1.01
N ASP A 92 -0.93 -20.86 1.74
CA ASP A 92 -2.18 -20.26 1.26
C ASP A 92 -2.01 -18.82 0.80
N MET A 93 -0.78 -18.42 0.47
CA MET A 93 -0.46 -17.05 0.09
C MET A 93 -1.34 -16.57 -1.07
N PRO A 94 -2.07 -15.47 -0.93
CA PRO A 94 -2.94 -14.95 -1.99
C PRO A 94 -2.12 -14.48 -3.19
N ARG A 95 -2.70 -14.63 -4.38
CA ARG A 95 -2.12 -14.11 -5.61
C ARG A 95 -3.11 -13.12 -6.21
N VAL A 96 -2.67 -11.90 -6.41
CA VAL A 96 -3.50 -10.83 -6.95
C VAL A 96 -3.35 -10.81 -8.47
N LEU A 97 -4.43 -11.02 -9.20
CA LEU A 97 -4.44 -11.08 -10.68
C LEU A 97 -3.35 -11.99 -11.25
N ASN A 98 -3.22 -13.20 -10.69
CA ASN A 98 -2.21 -14.18 -11.11
C ASN A 98 -0.78 -13.63 -11.06
N GLY A 99 -0.50 -12.78 -10.08
CA GLY A 99 0.83 -12.22 -9.88
C GLY A 99 1.07 -10.88 -10.57
N LEU A 100 0.08 -10.34 -11.28
CA LEU A 100 0.19 -9.02 -11.90
C LEU A 100 0.02 -7.89 -10.88
N GLY A 101 -0.71 -8.14 -9.80
CA GLY A 101 -0.82 -7.23 -8.68
C GLY A 101 -0.02 -7.73 -7.49
N ILE A 102 -0.17 -7.04 -6.36
CA ILE A 102 0.51 -7.41 -5.11
C ILE A 102 -0.47 -7.46 -3.95
N ALA A 103 -0.16 -8.32 -2.97
CA ALA A 103 -0.74 -8.25 -1.64
C ALA A 103 0.33 -7.68 -0.71
N ILE A 104 -0.05 -6.78 0.16
CA ILE A 104 0.86 -6.22 1.17
C ILE A 104 0.52 -6.87 2.49
N LEU A 105 1.53 -7.47 3.13
CA LEU A 105 1.37 -8.22 4.37
C LEU A 105 2.22 -7.63 5.49
N SER A 106 1.70 -7.72 6.71
CA SER A 106 2.47 -7.47 7.92
C SER A 106 2.90 -8.82 8.47
N THR A 107 4.22 -9.06 8.51
CA THR A 107 4.81 -10.33 8.91
C THR A 107 5.85 -10.12 10.01
N PRO A 108 6.34 -11.22 10.65
CA PRO A 108 7.47 -11.10 11.58
C PRO A 108 8.74 -10.53 10.95
N LYS A 109 8.86 -10.57 9.63
CA LYS A 109 9.99 -10.00 8.88
C LYS A 109 9.72 -8.57 8.41
N GLY A 110 8.60 -7.98 8.79
CA GLY A 110 8.23 -6.62 8.42
C GLY A 110 7.05 -6.56 7.46
N VAL A 111 6.78 -5.37 6.94
CA VAL A 111 5.72 -5.15 5.96
C VAL A 111 6.31 -5.42 4.59
N ILE A 112 5.83 -6.47 3.93
CA ILE A 112 6.39 -6.97 2.66
C ILE A 112 5.26 -7.41 1.73
N THR A 113 5.62 -7.76 0.48
CA THR A 113 4.64 -8.25 -0.48
C THR A 113 4.43 -9.77 -0.31
N ASP A 114 3.36 -10.26 -0.93
CA ASP A 114 3.06 -11.70 -0.97
C ASP A 114 4.23 -12.51 -1.56
N LYS A 115 4.84 -12.01 -2.63
CA LYS A 115 5.96 -12.68 -3.29
C LYS A 115 7.18 -12.77 -2.37
N GLU A 116 7.51 -11.65 -1.69
CA GLU A 116 8.62 -11.63 -0.75
C GLU A 116 8.36 -12.52 0.46
N ALA A 117 7.12 -12.53 0.97
CA ALA A 117 6.73 -13.37 2.09
C ALA A 117 6.89 -14.85 1.74
N LYS A 118 6.51 -15.23 0.53
CA LYS A 118 6.65 -16.60 0.04
C LYS A 118 8.12 -17.00 -0.06
N GLU A 119 8.96 -16.10 -0.59
CA GLU A 119 10.41 -16.35 -0.69
C GLU A 119 11.06 -16.51 0.68
N LEU A 120 10.61 -15.73 1.67
CA LEU A 120 11.14 -15.80 3.04
C LEU A 120 10.51 -16.92 3.87
N GLY A 121 9.48 -17.58 3.34
CA GLY A 121 8.81 -18.66 4.04
C GLY A 121 8.00 -18.22 5.25
N VAL A 122 7.39 -17.02 5.19
CA VAL A 122 6.60 -16.47 6.29
C VAL A 122 5.19 -16.12 5.84
N GLY A 123 4.23 -16.24 6.75
CA GLY A 123 2.88 -15.73 6.57
C GLY A 123 2.67 -14.51 7.46
N GLY A 124 1.48 -13.95 7.41
CA GLY A 124 1.16 -12.80 8.23
C GLY A 124 -0.24 -12.25 7.98
N GLU A 125 -0.46 -11.04 8.44
CA GLU A 125 -1.73 -10.33 8.24
C GLU A 125 -1.76 -9.72 6.85
N VAL A 126 -2.82 -10.03 6.08
CA VAL A 126 -3.00 -9.46 4.74
C VAL A 126 -3.64 -8.09 4.88
N ILE A 127 -2.87 -7.05 4.63
CA ILE A 127 -3.33 -5.66 4.80
C ILE A 127 -4.25 -5.26 3.66
N CYS A 128 -3.78 -5.40 2.42
CA CYS A 128 -4.53 -4.96 1.25
C CYS A 128 -4.02 -5.63 -0.03
N TYR A 129 -4.82 -5.52 -1.08
CA TYR A 129 -4.43 -5.87 -2.44
C TYR A 129 -4.30 -4.60 -3.26
N VAL A 130 -3.30 -4.55 -4.16
CA VAL A 130 -3.05 -3.41 -5.04
C VAL A 130 -2.78 -3.93 -6.46
N TYR A 131 -3.44 -3.33 -7.45
CA TYR A 131 -3.15 -3.59 -8.86
C TYR A 131 -3.56 -2.45 -9.77
#